data_3a738bb0e71722af652541082a401eca
#
_entry.id   3a738bb0e71722af652541082a401eca
#
_cell.length_a   1.000
_cell.length_b   1.000
_cell.length_c   1.000
_cell.angle_alpha   90.00
_cell.angle_beta   90.00
_cell.angle_gamma   90.00
#
_symmetry.space_group_name_H-M   'P 1'
#
loop_
_entity.id
_entity.type
_entity.pdbx_description
1 polymer ?
#
loop_
_entity_poly.entity_id
_entity_poly.type
_entity_poly.pdbx_seq_one_letter_code
_entity_poly.pdbx_strand_id
1 'polypeptide(L)' 'MNSEILMRIMVMFDLPVGSKKERKEAAKFRSSLLKCGFFMLQFSVYARIVRGYDKAEVITNKIKSKLPSKGNVRMI' A
#
# COMPACT_ATOMS: atom_id res chain seq x y z
N MET A 1 -23.89 1.77 12.96
CA MET A 1 -24.07 1.32 12.41
C MET A 1 -23.51 1.31 11.38
N ASN A 2 -22.96 1.67 10.90
CA ASN A 2 -22.68 1.59 9.82
C ASN A 2 -21.52 0.93 9.51
N SER A 3 -21.28 -0.23 10.00
CA SER A 3 -20.24 -1.13 9.60
C SER A 3 -20.42 -1.56 8.17
N GLU A 4 -21.41 -1.02 7.53
CA GLU A 4 -21.69 -1.36 6.14
C GLU A 4 -20.90 -0.54 5.14
N ILE A 5 -20.20 0.49 5.58
CA ILE A 5 -19.44 1.31 4.66
C ILE A 5 -18.22 0.54 4.18
N LEU A 6 -18.13 0.38 2.87
CA LEU A 6 -16.95 -0.24 2.25
C LEU A 6 -16.10 0.85 1.64
N MET A 7 -14.82 0.77 1.92
CA MET A 7 -13.85 1.74 1.42
C MET A 7 -12.78 1.02 0.63
N ARG A 8 -12.37 1.61 -0.47
CA ARG A 8 -11.28 1.08 -1.27
C ARG A 8 -10.05 1.94 -1.01
N ILE A 9 -8.98 1.30 -0.59
CA ILE A 9 -7.70 1.96 -0.43
C ILE A 9 -6.86 1.60 -1.64
N MET A 10 -6.38 2.60 -2.36
CA MET A 10 -5.49 2.38 -3.48
C MET A 10 -4.11 2.93 -3.15
N VAL A 11 -3.09 2.16 -3.47
CA VAL A 11 -1.71 2.57 -3.30
C VAL A 11 -1.05 2.55 -4.67
N MET A 12 -0.60 3.72 -5.10
CA MET A 12 0.13 3.86 -6.36
C MET A 12 1.52 4.35 -6.03
N PHE A 13 2.54 3.74 -6.62
CA PHE A 13 3.89 4.11 -6.26
C PHE A 13 4.83 4.06 -7.45
N ASP A 14 5.86 4.89 -7.35
CA ASP A 14 6.93 4.93 -8.33
C ASP A 14 8.22 4.93 -7.52
N LEU A 15 8.84 3.77 -7.42
CA LEU A 15 10.03 3.58 -6.60
C LEU A 15 11.23 3.36 -7.50
N PRO A 16 12.39 3.93 -7.11
CA PRO A 16 13.60 3.74 -7.90
C PRO A 16 14.05 2.28 -7.84
N VAL A 17 14.59 1.80 -8.96
CA VAL A 17 15.07 0.42 -9.06
C VAL A 17 16.44 0.36 -9.74
N GLY A 18 17.17 1.48 -9.70
CA GLY A 18 18.46 1.56 -10.37
C GLY A 18 19.59 0.83 -9.67
N SER A 19 19.49 0.65 -8.36
CA SER A 19 20.52 -0.06 -7.62
C SER A 19 19.93 -1.33 -7.02
N LYS A 20 20.80 -2.22 -6.59
CA LYS A 20 20.40 -3.45 -5.94
C LYS A 20 19.62 -3.16 -4.66
N LYS A 21 20.09 -2.18 -3.90
CA LYS A 21 19.42 -1.78 -2.66
C LYS A 21 18.02 -1.24 -2.95
N GLU A 22 17.89 -0.42 -3.99
CA GLU A 22 16.59 0.15 -4.36
C GLU A 22 15.61 -0.93 -4.80
N ARG A 23 16.08 -1.90 -5.59
CA ARG A 23 15.24 -3.02 -6.01
C ARG A 23 14.77 -3.84 -4.82
N LYS A 24 15.66 -4.02 -3.84
CA LYS A 24 15.33 -4.78 -2.64
C LYS A 24 14.27 -4.05 -1.82
N GLU A 25 14.39 -2.73 -1.68
CA GLU A 25 13.42 -1.93 -0.95
C GLU A 25 12.06 -1.92 -1.65
N ALA A 26 12.05 -1.85 -2.96
CA ALA A 26 10.81 -1.89 -3.73
C ALA A 26 10.11 -3.24 -3.56
N ALA A 27 10.88 -4.33 -3.63
CA ALA A 27 10.32 -5.67 -3.44
C ALA A 27 9.75 -5.83 -2.04
N LYS A 28 10.44 -5.28 -1.05
CA LYS A 28 9.99 -5.35 0.34
C LYS A 28 8.68 -4.57 0.52
N PHE A 29 8.56 -3.43 -0.12
CA PHE A 29 7.33 -2.65 -0.04
C PHE A 29 6.15 -3.39 -0.67
N ARG A 30 6.36 -3.99 -1.85
CA ARG A 30 5.32 -4.80 -2.49
C ARG A 30 4.90 -5.96 -1.60
N SER A 31 5.87 -6.63 -1.00
CA SER A 31 5.59 -7.74 -0.09
C SER A 31 4.76 -7.27 1.10
N SER A 32 5.06 -6.08 1.63
CA SER A 32 4.31 -5.51 2.74
C SER A 32 2.86 -5.25 2.34
N LEU A 33 2.63 -4.75 1.13
CA LEU A 33 1.27 -4.53 0.65
C LEU A 33 0.49 -5.83 0.57
N LEU A 34 1.10 -6.87 0.03
CA LEU A 34 0.45 -8.16 -0.07
C LEU A 34 0.13 -8.74 1.31
N LYS A 35 1.07 -8.59 2.25
CA LYS A 35 0.84 -9.06 3.62
C LYS A 35 -0.26 -8.30 4.32
N CYS A 36 -0.49 -7.05 3.92
CA CYS A 36 -1.57 -6.25 4.47
C CYS A 36 -2.90 -6.46 3.74
N GLY A 37 -2.97 -7.47 2.89
CA GLY A 37 -4.23 -7.82 2.24
C GLY A 37 -4.53 -7.07 0.97
N PHE A 38 -3.57 -6.35 0.43
CA PHE A 38 -3.76 -5.67 -0.85
C PHE A 38 -3.58 -6.66 -1.99
N PHE A 39 -4.21 -6.37 -3.12
CA PHE A 39 -4.00 -7.15 -4.33
C PHE A 39 -3.55 -6.22 -5.46
N MET A 40 -2.78 -6.75 -6.37
CA MET A 40 -2.21 -5.97 -7.46
C MET A 40 -3.23 -5.81 -8.58
N LEU A 41 -3.52 -4.57 -8.94
CA LEU A 41 -4.35 -4.26 -10.09
C LEU A 41 -3.50 -4.10 -11.34
N GLN A 42 -2.39 -3.40 -11.18
CA GLN A 42 -1.39 -3.22 -12.21
C GLN A 42 -0.06 -3.16 -11.50
N PHE A 43 1.02 -3.27 -12.24
CA PHE A 43 2.34 -3.13 -11.65
C PHE A 43 2.43 -1.75 -11.00
N SER A 44 2.76 -1.71 -9.74
CA SER A 44 2.84 -0.49 -8.92
C SER A 44 1.48 0.13 -8.56
N VAL A 45 0.39 -0.62 -8.74
CA VAL A 45 -0.93 -0.17 -8.30
C VAL A 45 -1.60 -1.31 -7.56
N TYR A 46 -1.84 -1.09 -6.28
CA TYR A 46 -2.43 -2.11 -5.41
C TYR A 46 -3.68 -1.55 -4.75
N ALA A 47 -4.59 -2.42 -4.40
CA ALA A 47 -5.85 -2.01 -3.78
C ALA A 47 -6.26 -3.00 -2.71
N ARG A 48 -7.03 -2.51 -1.76
CA ARG A 48 -7.68 -3.33 -0.75
C ARG A 48 -9.03 -2.74 -0.42
N ILE A 49 -10.03 -3.60 -0.25
CA ILE A 49 -11.36 -3.20 0.22
C ILE A 49 -11.40 -3.44 1.72
N VAL A 50 -11.80 -2.43 2.48
CA VAL A 50 -11.93 -2.55 3.92
C VAL A 50 -13.31 -2.09 4.33
N ARG A 51 -13.76 -2.55 5.48
CA ARG A 51 -15.06 -2.21 6.02
C ARG A 51 -14.88 -1.21 7.15
N GLY A 52 -15.40 0.00 6.93
CA GLY A 52 -15.43 1.05 7.94
C GLY A 52 -14.20 1.95 7.95
N TYR A 53 -14.38 3.15 8.48
CA TYR A 53 -13.31 4.16 8.51
C TYR A 53 -12.18 3.76 9.44
N ASP A 54 -12.51 3.14 10.58
CA ASP A 54 -11.49 2.75 11.54
C ASP A 54 -10.50 1.75 10.94
N LYS A 55 -11.03 0.78 10.20
CA LYS A 55 -10.19 -0.21 9.56
C LYS A 55 -9.33 0.43 8.48
N ALA A 56 -9.91 1.35 7.72
CA ALA A 56 -9.16 2.06 6.68
C ALA A 56 -8.00 2.84 7.29
N GLU A 57 -8.23 3.49 8.42
CA GLU A 57 -7.19 4.26 9.09
C GLU A 57 -6.06 3.37 9.59
N VAL A 58 -6.40 2.24 10.20
CA VAL A 58 -5.41 1.30 10.70
C VAL A 58 -4.52 0.80 9.56
N ILE A 59 -5.14 0.39 8.45
CA ILE A 59 -4.40 -0.12 7.31
C ILE A 59 -3.53 0.97 6.68
N THR A 60 -4.06 2.16 6.52
CA THR A 60 -3.31 3.28 5.95
C THR A 60 -2.08 3.60 6.80
N ASN A 61 -2.24 3.64 8.12
CA ASN A 61 -1.12 3.91 9.01
C ASN A 61 -0.07 2.80 8.95
N LYS A 62 -0.51 1.57 8.82
CA LYS A 62 0.41 0.45 8.70
C LYS A 62 1.26 0.56 7.42
N ILE A 63 0.64 0.94 6.31
CA ILE A 63 1.39 1.14 5.06
C ILE A 63 2.35 2.32 5.19
N LYS A 64 1.92 3.41 5.83
CA LYS A 64 2.79 4.56 6.05
C LYS A 64 4.04 4.19 6.83
N SER A 65 3.95 3.27 7.75
CA SER A 65 5.11 2.84 8.52
C SER A 65 6.07 1.97 7.72
N LYS A 66 5.69 1.54 6.53
CA LYS A 66 6.51 0.67 5.69
C LYS A 66 7.03 1.38 4.44
N LEU A 67 6.85 2.70 4.35
CA LEU A 67 7.26 3.42 3.15
C LEU A 67 8.76 3.36 2.96
N PRO A 68 9.23 3.19 1.72
CA PRO A 68 10.67 3.23 1.45
C PRO A 68 11.18 4.65 1.60
N SER A 69 12.50 4.76 1.72
CA SER A 69 13.14 6.06 1.94
C SER A 69 13.12 6.96 0.70
N LYS A 70 12.96 6.39 -0.48
CA LYS A 70 12.98 7.15 -1.73
C LYS A 70 11.81 6.75 -2.60
N GLY A 71 11.44 7.66 -3.50
CA GLY A 71 10.36 7.42 -4.44
C GLY A 71 9.07 8.09 -4.00
N ASN A 72 8.04 7.91 -4.80
CA ASN A 72 6.74 8.50 -4.54
C ASN A 72 5.71 7.44 -4.27
N VAL A 73 4.92 7.62 -3.22
CA VAL A 73 3.82 6.71 -2.90
C VAL A 73 2.58 7.56 -2.67
N ARG A 74 1.50 7.19 -3.34
CA ARG A 74 0.22 7.88 -3.20
C ARG A 74 -0.81 6.92 -2.71
N MET A 75 -1.57 7.33 -1.70
CA MET A 75 -2.70 6.56 -1.22
C MET A 75 -3.97 7.36 -1.41
N ILE A 76 -4.99 6.71 -1.92
CA ILE A 76 -6.27 7.34 -2.18
C ILE A 76 -7.39 6.54 -1.54
#